data_4e393e0c9b6f57050ab7be758a234b96
#
_entry.id   4e393e0c9b6f57050ab7be758a234b96
#
_cell.length_a   1.000
_cell.length_b   1.000
_cell.length_c   1.000
_cell.angle_alpha   90.00
_cell.angle_beta   90.00
_cell.angle_gamma   90.00
#
_symmetry.space_group_name_H-M   'P 1'
#
loop_
_entity.id
_entity.type
_entity.pdbx_description
1 polymer ?
#
loop_
_entity_poly.entity_id
_entity_poly.type
_entity_poly.pdbx_seq_one_letter_code
_entity_poly.pdbx_strand_id
1 'polypeptide(L)'
;MEQELEVKILNEDIEKIKKRAIALGAKKIAHEKQINTVISSSSFDLIEEDSYLRIRQLKDLDNNISKNQLTFKKKIQNDTVRENYEYTVEFDHVDRMKEILKNLQFDQMQEGFKERYSYEFQGARLDFDYWDEKTYPYPYMEIEVKNQKDLKEIIELLEISEENISTKSITQLQQELKER
;
A
#
# COMPACT_ATOMS: atom_id res chain seq x y z
N MET A 1 2.74 15.77 -6.42
CA MET A 1 2.22 14.65 -7.24
C MET A 1 3.38 13.70 -7.44
N GLU A 2 3.29 12.52 -6.87
CA GLU A 2 4.28 11.46 -7.00
C GLU A 2 3.71 10.39 -7.92
N GLN A 3 4.53 9.85 -8.81
CA GLN A 3 4.21 8.72 -9.66
C GLN A 3 4.83 7.48 -9.03
N GLU A 4 4.01 6.48 -8.74
CA GLU A 4 4.46 5.20 -8.18
C GLU A 4 4.27 4.08 -9.20
N LEU A 5 5.28 3.24 -9.33
CA LEU A 5 5.23 1.97 -10.03
C LEU A 5 5.36 0.86 -9.00
N GLU A 6 4.28 0.13 -8.74
CA GLU A 6 4.25 -0.91 -7.70
C GLU A 6 3.68 -2.23 -8.20
N VAL A 7 4.15 -3.33 -7.62
CA VAL A 7 3.52 -4.65 -7.71
C VAL A 7 3.42 -5.27 -6.33
N LYS A 8 2.42 -6.15 -6.14
CA LYS A 8 2.30 -6.99 -4.96
C LYS A 8 2.79 -8.39 -5.26
N ILE A 9 3.45 -8.99 -4.30
CA ILE A 9 3.87 -10.38 -4.33
C ILE A 9 2.97 -11.14 -3.37
N LEU A 10 2.13 -12.02 -3.92
CA LEU A 10 1.12 -12.78 -3.21
C LEU A 10 1.50 -14.26 -3.19
N ASN A 11 0.93 -15.02 -2.25
CA ASN A 11 1.09 -16.49 -2.17
C ASN A 11 2.54 -16.99 -2.05
N GLU A 12 3.45 -16.15 -1.55
CA GLU A 12 4.85 -16.46 -1.30
C GLU A 12 5.15 -16.47 0.20
N ASP A 13 6.20 -17.18 0.58
CA ASP A 13 6.80 -17.04 1.92
C ASP A 13 7.56 -15.72 2.00
N ILE A 14 6.85 -14.62 2.32
CA ILE A 14 7.46 -13.29 2.39
C ILE A 14 8.57 -13.18 3.44
N GLU A 15 8.57 -14.04 4.48
CA GLU A 15 9.66 -14.07 5.46
C GLU A 15 10.93 -14.64 4.86
N LYS A 16 10.82 -15.63 3.97
CA LYS A 16 11.96 -16.17 3.21
C LYS A 16 12.51 -15.10 2.26
N ILE A 17 11.62 -14.39 1.53
CA ILE A 17 12.03 -13.31 0.63
C ILE A 17 12.72 -12.20 1.43
N LYS A 18 12.18 -11.79 2.58
CA LYS A 18 12.76 -10.78 3.45
C LYS A 18 14.18 -11.16 3.91
N LYS A 19 14.37 -12.40 4.36
CA LYS A 19 15.69 -12.91 4.75
C LYS A 19 16.67 -12.88 3.57
N ARG A 20 16.21 -13.26 2.37
CA ARG A 20 17.03 -13.20 1.16
C ARG A 20 17.41 -11.76 0.80
N ALA A 21 16.47 -10.83 0.80
CA ALA A 21 16.72 -9.43 0.53
C ALA A 21 17.79 -8.86 1.50
N ILE A 22 17.67 -9.15 2.80
CA ILE A 22 18.64 -8.74 3.82
C ILE A 22 20.02 -9.35 3.55
N ALA A 23 20.09 -10.64 3.21
CA ALA A 23 21.35 -11.31 2.86
C ALA A 23 22.03 -10.71 1.63
N LEU A 24 21.25 -10.18 0.68
CA LEU A 24 21.71 -9.47 -0.51
C LEU A 24 21.96 -7.98 -0.29
N GLY A 25 21.83 -7.48 0.95
CA GLY A 25 22.21 -6.12 1.33
C GLY A 25 21.05 -5.13 1.47
N ALA A 26 19.78 -5.58 1.50
CA ALA A 26 18.65 -4.70 1.80
C ALA A 26 18.80 -4.06 3.18
N LYS A 27 18.51 -2.76 3.24
CA LYS A 27 18.62 -1.97 4.47
C LYS A 27 17.24 -1.61 4.98
N LYS A 28 16.94 -1.95 6.24
CA LYS A 28 15.69 -1.52 6.89
C LYS A 28 15.64 0.01 6.96
N ILE A 29 14.53 0.59 6.52
CA ILE A 29 14.30 2.03 6.51
C ILE A 29 13.14 2.47 7.40
N ALA A 30 12.17 1.58 7.68
CA ALA A 30 11.07 1.87 8.59
C ALA A 30 10.44 0.61 9.17
N HIS A 31 9.81 0.77 10.33
CA HIS A 31 8.87 -0.20 10.92
C HIS A 31 7.63 0.57 11.41
N GLU A 32 6.52 0.37 10.73
CA GLU A 32 5.34 1.19 10.91
C GLU A 32 4.13 0.40 11.39
N LYS A 33 3.38 0.99 12.33
CA LYS A 33 1.98 0.63 12.58
C LYS A 33 1.08 1.68 11.95
N GLN A 34 0.10 1.22 11.19
CA GLN A 34 -0.77 2.09 10.41
C GLN A 34 -2.23 1.77 10.69
N ILE A 35 -3.06 2.83 10.82
CA ILE A 35 -4.50 2.76 10.68
C ILE A 35 -4.82 3.38 9.33
N ASN A 36 -5.39 2.60 8.43
CA ASN A 36 -5.79 3.05 7.10
C ASN A 36 -7.32 3.12 7.05
N THR A 37 -7.87 4.32 6.87
CA THR A 37 -9.30 4.55 6.70
C THR A 37 -9.55 4.84 5.22
N VAL A 38 -10.15 3.88 4.51
CA VAL A 38 -10.64 4.09 3.14
C VAL A 38 -11.95 4.84 3.22
N ILE A 39 -12.12 5.85 2.37
CA ILE A 39 -13.23 6.80 2.43
C ILE A 39 -13.93 6.81 1.08
N SER A 40 -15.26 6.70 1.11
CA SER A 40 -16.14 6.79 -0.06
C SER A 40 -17.41 7.56 0.28
N SER A 41 -18.28 7.75 -0.70
CA SER A 41 -19.57 8.39 -0.53
C SER A 41 -20.70 7.40 -0.78
N SER A 42 -21.80 7.52 -0.02
CA SER A 42 -23.05 6.84 -0.31
C SER A 42 -23.85 7.51 -1.42
N SER A 43 -23.49 8.74 -1.81
CA SER A 43 -24.25 9.60 -2.72
C SER A 43 -23.66 9.68 -4.13
N PHE A 44 -22.37 9.37 -4.29
CA PHE A 44 -21.68 9.44 -5.60
C PHE A 44 -20.44 8.53 -5.61
N ASP A 45 -20.03 8.13 -6.80
CA ASP A 45 -18.79 7.41 -7.03
C ASP A 45 -17.64 8.39 -7.30
N LEU A 46 -16.42 7.98 -6.96
CA LEU A 46 -15.22 8.70 -7.41
C LEU A 46 -15.12 8.62 -8.94
N ILE A 47 -14.69 9.72 -9.56
CA ILE A 47 -14.72 9.91 -11.02
C ILE A 47 -13.94 8.83 -11.79
N GLU A 48 -12.87 8.31 -11.18
CA GLU A 48 -11.96 7.37 -11.80
C GLU A 48 -12.12 5.98 -11.18
N GLU A 49 -12.31 4.98 -12.00
CA GLU A 49 -12.34 3.57 -11.57
C GLU A 49 -11.03 3.19 -10.87
N ASP A 50 -11.13 2.43 -9.76
CA ASP A 50 -10.00 2.06 -8.90
C ASP A 50 -9.25 3.22 -8.22
N SER A 51 -9.75 4.46 -8.30
CA SER A 51 -9.27 5.55 -7.46
C SER A 51 -9.83 5.45 -6.06
N TYR A 52 -9.09 5.91 -5.05
CA TYR A 52 -9.59 5.94 -3.69
C TYR A 52 -9.04 7.10 -2.88
N LEU A 53 -9.82 7.49 -1.88
CA LEU A 53 -9.46 8.46 -0.87
C LEU A 53 -9.16 7.72 0.44
N ARG A 54 -8.05 8.07 1.11
CA ARG A 54 -7.59 7.39 2.33
C ARG A 54 -7.04 8.38 3.34
N ILE A 55 -7.42 8.21 4.59
CA ILE A 55 -6.67 8.72 5.74
C ILE A 55 -5.74 7.60 6.22
N ARG A 56 -4.45 7.90 6.37
CA ARG A 56 -3.48 7.04 7.02
C ARG A 56 -2.95 7.71 8.28
N GLN A 57 -3.15 7.05 9.41
CA GLN A 57 -2.47 7.38 10.66
C GLN A 57 -1.28 6.43 10.78
N LEU A 58 -0.09 6.96 10.82
CA LEU A 58 1.16 6.21 10.78
C LEU A 58 1.95 6.47 12.04
N LYS A 59 2.50 5.41 12.65
CA LYS A 59 3.49 5.47 13.71
C LYS A 59 4.71 4.65 13.30
N ASP A 60 5.82 5.33 13.00
CA ASP A 60 7.13 4.70 12.80
C ASP A 60 7.74 4.40 14.16
N LEU A 61 7.94 3.12 14.44
CA LEU A 61 8.43 2.62 15.72
C LEU A 61 9.96 2.74 15.86
N ASP A 62 10.69 2.75 14.74
CA ASP A 62 12.14 2.88 14.75
C ASP A 62 12.57 4.33 15.01
N ASN A 63 11.85 5.30 14.42
CA ASN A 63 12.16 6.72 14.48
C ASN A 63 11.28 7.51 15.46
N ASN A 64 10.27 6.86 16.07
CA ASN A 64 9.28 7.47 16.96
C ASN A 64 8.55 8.67 16.31
N ILE A 65 8.25 8.56 15.02
CA ILE A 65 7.54 9.58 14.24
C ILE A 65 6.08 9.16 14.12
N SER A 66 5.17 10.11 14.31
CA SER A 66 3.74 9.91 14.04
C SER A 66 3.27 10.93 13.02
N LYS A 67 2.47 10.50 12.03
CA LYS A 67 1.95 11.35 10.96
C LYS A 67 0.52 10.94 10.63
N ASN A 68 -0.29 11.93 10.22
CA ASN A 68 -1.59 11.69 9.62
C ASN A 68 -1.56 12.25 8.19
N GLN A 69 -2.00 11.45 7.24
CA GLN A 69 -1.97 11.77 5.83
C GLN A 69 -3.35 11.54 5.22
N LEU A 70 -3.82 12.51 4.45
CA LEU A 70 -4.95 12.34 3.53
C LEU A 70 -4.38 12.18 2.13
N THR A 71 -4.67 11.06 1.49
CA THR A 71 -4.17 10.73 0.17
C THR A 71 -5.34 10.42 -0.76
N PHE A 72 -5.37 11.10 -1.91
CA PHE A 72 -6.15 10.67 -3.06
C PHE A 72 -5.22 9.95 -4.02
N LYS A 73 -5.50 8.67 -4.26
CA LYS A 73 -4.71 7.82 -5.17
C LYS A 73 -5.53 7.58 -6.43
N LYS A 74 -5.00 8.05 -7.56
CA LYS A 74 -5.60 7.91 -8.88
C LYS A 74 -4.82 6.87 -9.68
N LYS A 75 -5.51 5.80 -10.12
CA LYS A 75 -4.91 4.77 -10.97
C LYS A 75 -4.67 5.31 -12.38
N ILE A 76 -3.52 4.96 -12.94
CA ILE A 76 -3.22 5.10 -14.36
C ILE A 76 -3.31 3.70 -14.97
N GLN A 77 -3.98 3.55 -16.10
CA GLN A 77 -4.07 2.24 -16.77
C GLN A 77 -2.69 1.79 -17.26
N ASN A 78 -2.22 0.66 -16.71
CA ASN A 78 -1.04 -0.05 -17.17
C ASN A 78 -1.22 -1.54 -16.85
N ASP A 79 -1.02 -2.41 -17.83
CA ASP A 79 -1.32 -3.85 -17.71
C ASP A 79 -0.22 -4.65 -17.00
N THR A 80 1.00 -4.12 -16.91
CA THR A 80 2.17 -4.86 -16.42
C THR A 80 2.62 -4.45 -15.01
N VAL A 81 2.36 -3.21 -14.62
CA VAL A 81 2.63 -2.66 -13.29
C VAL A 81 1.47 -1.79 -12.87
N ARG A 82 1.22 -1.71 -11.55
CA ARG A 82 0.28 -0.74 -11.04
C ARG A 82 0.97 0.62 -11.01
N GLU A 83 0.44 1.55 -11.79
CA GLU A 83 0.89 2.92 -11.86
C GLU A 83 -0.17 3.84 -11.27
N ASN A 84 0.23 4.72 -10.36
CA ASN A 84 -0.69 5.64 -9.68
C ASN A 84 -0.10 7.04 -9.59
N TYR A 85 -0.98 8.04 -9.60
CA TYR A 85 -0.68 9.38 -9.08
C TYR A 85 -1.21 9.52 -7.66
N GLU A 86 -0.36 9.94 -6.75
CA GLU A 86 -0.75 10.24 -5.38
C GLU A 86 -0.72 11.75 -5.11
N TYR A 87 -1.82 12.22 -4.50
CA TYR A 87 -1.96 13.58 -3.97
C TYR A 87 -2.09 13.44 -2.46
N THR A 88 -1.01 13.70 -1.74
CA THR A 88 -0.93 13.52 -0.29
C THR A 88 -0.73 14.85 0.41
N VAL A 89 -1.47 15.06 1.50
CA VAL A 89 -1.29 16.15 2.44
C VAL A 89 -1.17 15.61 3.86
N GLU A 90 -0.27 16.19 4.66
CA GLU A 90 -0.18 15.90 6.10
C GLU A 90 -1.12 16.85 6.88
N PHE A 91 -1.69 16.38 7.98
CA PHE A 91 -2.59 17.15 8.83
C PHE A 91 -2.56 16.65 10.28
N ASP A 92 -3.03 17.48 11.24
CA ASP A 92 -2.87 17.19 12.66
C ASP A 92 -4.08 16.51 13.32
N HIS A 93 -5.32 16.86 12.91
CA HIS A 93 -6.53 16.48 13.61
C HIS A 93 -7.42 15.50 12.82
N VAL A 94 -7.25 14.20 13.09
CA VAL A 94 -7.96 13.12 12.35
C VAL A 94 -9.49 13.26 12.45
N ASP A 95 -10.02 13.47 13.65
CA ASP A 95 -11.48 13.56 13.85
C ASP A 95 -12.06 14.78 13.11
N ARG A 96 -11.37 15.93 13.14
CA ARG A 96 -11.81 17.11 12.39
C ARG A 96 -11.78 16.87 10.88
N MET A 97 -10.75 16.20 10.38
CA MET A 97 -10.67 15.85 8.97
C MET A 97 -11.81 14.92 8.56
N LYS A 98 -12.09 13.88 9.36
CA LYS A 98 -13.24 13.00 9.14
C LYS A 98 -14.58 13.74 9.13
N GLU A 99 -14.78 14.68 10.06
CA GLU A 99 -16.00 15.52 10.09
C GLU A 99 -16.11 16.45 8.86
N ILE A 100 -15.00 17.06 8.42
CA ILE A 100 -14.98 17.84 7.17
C ILE A 100 -15.40 16.97 5.99
N LEU A 101 -14.81 15.80 5.85
CA LEU A 101 -15.11 14.86 4.75
C LEU A 101 -16.56 14.41 4.79
N LYS A 102 -17.13 14.08 5.95
CA LYS A 102 -18.55 13.75 6.09
C LYS A 102 -19.46 14.89 5.64
N ASN A 103 -19.15 16.13 6.00
CA ASN A 103 -19.91 17.30 5.56
C ASN A 103 -19.80 17.55 4.04
N LEU A 104 -18.75 17.02 3.41
CA LEU A 104 -18.56 16.98 1.95
C LEU A 104 -19.18 15.72 1.31
N GLN A 105 -20.02 14.97 2.05
CA GLN A 105 -20.69 13.75 1.64
C GLN A 105 -19.78 12.51 1.42
N PHE A 106 -18.55 12.53 1.95
CA PHE A 106 -17.68 11.36 2.08
C PHE A 106 -18.00 10.67 3.41
N ASP A 107 -19.14 9.99 3.48
CA ASP A 107 -19.76 9.50 4.71
C ASP A 107 -19.47 8.01 5.01
N GLN A 108 -18.93 7.26 4.05
CA GLN A 108 -18.54 5.87 4.22
C GLN A 108 -17.06 5.78 4.59
N MET A 109 -16.75 5.15 5.74
CA MET A 109 -15.38 5.01 6.23
C MET A 109 -15.13 3.59 6.71
N GLN A 110 -14.13 2.93 6.12
CA GLN A 110 -13.71 1.58 6.47
C GLN A 110 -12.27 1.60 6.96
N GLU A 111 -12.06 1.16 8.20
CA GLU A 111 -10.74 1.09 8.82
C GLU A 111 -10.13 -0.29 8.71
N GLY A 112 -8.81 -0.33 8.50
CA GLY A 112 -7.98 -1.52 8.58
C GLY A 112 -6.65 -1.20 9.25
N PHE A 113 -6.12 -2.17 9.99
CA PHE A 113 -4.87 -2.04 10.73
C PHE A 113 -3.78 -2.81 10.00
N LYS A 114 -2.63 -2.17 9.84
CA LYS A 114 -1.49 -2.75 9.14
C LYS A 114 -0.20 -2.53 9.91
N GLU A 115 0.63 -3.55 9.98
CA GLU A 115 2.03 -3.45 10.35
C GLU A 115 2.88 -3.61 9.09
N ARG A 116 3.87 -2.72 8.90
CA ARG A 116 4.72 -2.66 7.71
C ARG A 116 6.18 -2.60 8.10
N TYR A 117 6.99 -3.44 7.45
CA TYR A 117 8.45 -3.36 7.50
C TYR A 117 8.97 -2.96 6.13
N SER A 118 9.64 -1.81 6.05
CA SER A 118 10.16 -1.26 4.79
C SER A 118 11.67 -1.40 4.71
N TYR A 119 12.14 -1.78 3.52
CA TYR A 119 13.55 -1.91 3.21
C TYR A 119 13.88 -1.16 1.92
N GLU A 120 15.04 -0.54 1.87
CA GLU A 120 15.67 -0.07 0.63
C GLU A 120 16.53 -1.20 0.07
N PHE A 121 16.36 -1.51 -1.23
CA PHE A 121 17.11 -2.56 -1.90
C PHE A 121 17.30 -2.22 -3.38
N GLN A 122 18.53 -2.01 -3.83
CA GLN A 122 18.88 -1.74 -5.23
C GLN A 122 18.09 -0.56 -5.85
N GLY A 123 17.82 0.47 -5.05
CA GLY A 123 17.05 1.64 -5.49
C GLY A 123 15.53 1.47 -5.49
N ALA A 124 15.04 0.29 -5.12
CA ALA A 124 13.63 0.01 -4.89
C ALA A 124 13.27 0.09 -3.41
N ARG A 125 11.99 0.24 -3.13
CA ARG A 125 11.41 0.05 -1.81
C ARG A 125 10.70 -1.30 -1.77
N LEU A 126 11.00 -2.08 -0.74
CA LEU A 126 10.36 -3.35 -0.44
C LEU A 126 9.55 -3.19 0.85
N ASP A 127 8.23 -3.30 0.75
CA ASP A 127 7.32 -3.19 1.88
C ASP A 127 6.71 -4.56 2.21
N PHE A 128 6.96 -5.08 3.40
CA PHE A 128 6.37 -6.33 3.91
C PHE A 128 5.18 -5.98 4.78
N ASP A 129 3.98 -6.31 4.31
CA ASP A 129 2.70 -5.89 4.86
C ASP A 129 1.96 -7.02 5.57
N TYR A 130 1.52 -6.72 6.79
CA TYR A 130 0.73 -7.59 7.65
C TYR A 130 -0.52 -6.83 8.10
N TRP A 131 -1.66 -7.17 7.49
CA TRP A 131 -2.94 -6.59 7.86
C TRP A 131 -3.60 -7.35 9.00
N ASP A 132 -4.55 -6.72 9.68
CA ASP A 132 -5.47 -7.43 10.54
C ASP A 132 -6.30 -8.46 9.74
N GLU A 133 -6.71 -9.54 10.41
CA GLU A 133 -7.40 -10.67 9.78
C GLU A 133 -8.70 -10.27 9.07
N LYS A 134 -9.41 -9.25 9.59
CA LYS A 134 -10.67 -8.77 9.01
C LYS A 134 -10.45 -7.96 7.74
N THR A 135 -9.32 -7.27 7.66
CA THR A 135 -8.95 -6.47 6.49
C THR A 135 -8.38 -7.35 5.38
N TYR A 136 -7.33 -8.12 5.66
CA TYR A 136 -6.74 -9.05 4.71
C TYR A 136 -5.85 -10.07 5.44
N PRO A 137 -6.23 -11.37 5.51
CA PRO A 137 -5.59 -12.34 6.39
C PRO A 137 -4.24 -12.86 5.90
N TYR A 138 -3.86 -12.55 4.65
CA TYR A 138 -2.63 -13.06 4.07
C TYR A 138 -1.56 -11.96 4.03
N PRO A 139 -0.37 -12.19 4.61
CA PRO A 139 0.73 -11.26 4.45
C PRO A 139 1.20 -11.24 2.99
N TYR A 140 1.65 -10.08 2.52
CA TYR A 140 2.20 -9.90 1.18
C TYR A 140 3.33 -8.88 1.21
N MET A 141 4.07 -8.81 0.10
CA MET A 141 5.10 -7.82 -0.12
C MET A 141 4.72 -6.89 -1.26
N GLU A 142 5.05 -5.61 -1.15
CA GLU A 142 5.02 -4.65 -2.26
C GLU A 142 6.45 -4.35 -2.69
N ILE A 143 6.66 -4.24 -4.01
CA ILE A 143 7.88 -3.73 -4.62
C ILE A 143 7.52 -2.45 -5.33
N GLU A 144 8.09 -1.33 -4.87
CA GLU A 144 7.95 -0.03 -5.48
C GLU A 144 9.26 0.37 -6.15
N VAL A 145 9.19 0.73 -7.42
CA VAL A 145 10.35 1.05 -8.26
C VAL A 145 10.13 2.36 -9.01
N LYS A 146 11.21 2.93 -9.52
CA LYS A 146 11.16 4.12 -10.39
C LYS A 146 10.90 3.79 -11.86
N ASN A 147 11.22 2.57 -12.29
CA ASN A 147 11.02 2.11 -13.66
C ASN A 147 10.86 0.58 -13.73
N GLN A 148 10.28 0.09 -14.82
CA GLN A 148 9.99 -1.33 -15.01
C GLN A 148 11.24 -2.23 -15.14
N LYS A 149 12.37 -1.67 -15.56
CA LYS A 149 13.61 -2.45 -15.70
C LYS A 149 14.10 -2.89 -14.33
N ASP A 150 14.12 -1.97 -13.37
CA ASP A 150 14.54 -2.25 -12.00
C ASP A 150 13.65 -3.32 -11.35
N LEU A 151 12.34 -3.31 -11.66
CA LEU A 151 11.41 -4.32 -11.17
C LEU A 151 11.82 -5.74 -11.58
N LYS A 152 12.17 -5.96 -12.85
CA LYS A 152 12.60 -7.29 -13.35
C LYS A 152 13.87 -7.76 -12.66
N GLU A 153 14.86 -6.89 -12.53
CA GLU A 153 16.11 -7.22 -11.86
C GLU A 153 15.89 -7.64 -10.39
N ILE A 154 14.97 -6.94 -9.68
CA ILE A 154 14.64 -7.26 -8.29
C ILE A 154 13.89 -8.60 -8.17
N ILE A 155 12.93 -8.87 -9.06
CA ILE A 155 12.19 -10.13 -9.11
C ILE A 155 13.16 -11.31 -9.29
N GLU A 156 14.12 -11.20 -10.21
CA GLU A 156 15.15 -12.22 -10.46
C GLU A 156 16.06 -12.41 -9.25
N LEU A 157 16.58 -11.31 -8.66
CA LEU A 157 17.46 -11.36 -7.48
C LEU A 157 16.79 -11.98 -6.26
N LEU A 158 15.50 -11.74 -6.07
CA LEU A 158 14.73 -12.27 -4.96
C LEU A 158 14.13 -13.65 -5.24
N GLU A 159 14.30 -14.19 -6.45
CA GLU A 159 13.76 -15.50 -6.90
C GLU A 159 12.23 -15.59 -6.75
N ILE A 160 11.53 -14.51 -7.12
CA ILE A 160 10.07 -14.42 -7.04
C ILE A 160 9.46 -15.04 -8.29
N SER A 161 8.43 -15.88 -8.11
CA SER A 161 7.70 -16.46 -9.25
C SER A 161 6.80 -15.41 -9.91
N GLU A 162 6.84 -15.31 -11.24
CA GLU A 162 6.01 -14.34 -11.99
C GLU A 162 4.50 -14.55 -11.75
N GLU A 163 4.06 -15.79 -11.52
CA GLU A 163 2.65 -16.13 -11.25
C GLU A 163 2.12 -15.52 -9.93
N ASN A 164 3.01 -15.14 -9.01
CA ASN A 164 2.68 -14.55 -7.72
C ASN A 164 2.69 -13.02 -7.76
N ILE A 165 2.97 -12.41 -8.92
CA ILE A 165 2.95 -10.97 -9.12
C ILE A 165 1.53 -10.49 -9.38
N SER A 166 1.08 -9.47 -8.65
CA SER A 166 -0.26 -8.89 -8.76
C SER A 166 -0.22 -7.37 -8.83
N THR A 167 -1.04 -6.80 -9.71
CA THR A 167 -1.28 -5.34 -9.80
C THR A 167 -2.55 -4.92 -9.08
N LYS A 168 -3.24 -5.84 -8.38
CA LYS A 168 -4.51 -5.60 -7.71
C LYS A 168 -4.35 -4.69 -6.49
N SER A 169 -5.34 -3.83 -6.26
CA SER A 169 -5.46 -3.08 -5.01
C SER A 169 -5.85 -4.00 -3.86
N ILE A 170 -5.64 -3.54 -2.61
CA ILE A 170 -6.11 -4.28 -1.43
C ILE A 170 -7.64 -4.46 -1.45
N THR A 171 -8.37 -3.47 -1.96
CA THR A 171 -9.83 -3.53 -2.10
C THR A 171 -10.27 -4.63 -3.07
N GLN A 172 -9.59 -4.75 -4.22
CA GLN A 172 -9.84 -5.83 -5.18
C GLN A 172 -9.52 -7.21 -4.59
N LEU A 173 -8.42 -7.33 -3.85
CA LEU A 173 -8.06 -8.58 -3.17
C LEU A 173 -9.09 -8.95 -2.08
N GLN A 174 -9.61 -7.98 -1.34
CA GLN A 174 -10.69 -8.19 -0.37
C GLN A 174 -11.99 -8.65 -1.03
N GLN A 175 -12.33 -8.08 -2.17
CA GLN A 175 -13.51 -8.47 -2.92
C GLN A 175 -13.42 -9.93 -3.39
N GLU A 176 -12.30 -10.34 -3.94
CA GLU A 176 -12.06 -11.73 -4.35
C GLU A 176 -12.18 -12.73 -3.20
N LEU A 177 -11.79 -12.32 -1.97
CA LEU A 177 -11.95 -13.18 -0.80
C LEU A 177 -13.41 -13.36 -0.39
N LYS A 178 -14.27 -12.37 -0.65
CA LYS A 178 -15.71 -12.45 -0.35
C LYS A 178 -16.48 -13.29 -1.37
N GLU A 179 -15.93 -13.44 -2.57
CA GLU A 179 -16.54 -14.18 -3.68
C GLU A 179 -16.14 -15.67 -3.68
N ARG A 180 -15.18 -16.07 -2.84
CA ARG A 180 -14.76 -17.47 -2.61
C ARG A 180 -15.59 -18.13 -1.54
#